data_ae8513c67c4af620fa8a313da9e250a9
#
_entry.id   ae8513c67c4af620fa8a313da9e250a9
#
_cell.length_a   1.000
_cell.length_b   1.000
_cell.length_c   1.000
_cell.angle_alpha   90.00
_cell.angle_beta   90.00
_cell.angle_gamma   90.00
#
_symmetry.space_group_name_H-M   'P 1'
#
loop_
_entity.id
_entity.type
_entity.pdbx_description
1 polymer ?
#
loop_
_entity_poly.entity_id
_entity_poly.type
_entity_poly.pdbx_seq_one_letter_code
_entity_poly.pdbx_strand_id
1 'polypeptide(L)'
;MAQDGSGDFFTVQEAINAVPDFRKDVRTTILIRKGTYKEKLIIPESKINISLIGEDGAILTYDGFANKKNVFGENMGTSGSSSCYIYAPDFYAENITFENSSGPVGQAVACFVSADRVYFKNCRFLGFQDTLYTYSKQSRQYYEDCYIEGTVDFIFGWSTAVFNRCHIHSKRDGYVTAPSTDKGKKYGYVFYDCRLTAEPEATKVYLSRPWRPYAQAVFIRCELGKHILPIGWNNWGKKENEKTVFYAEYESRGEGANPKARAAFSQQLKNLQGYEITTVLAGEDGWNPVADGNKLITVKR
;
A
#
# COMPACT_ATOMS: atom_id res chain seq x y z
N MET A 1 22.30 -9.37 -2.45
CA MET A 1 21.97 -10.79 -2.26
C MET A 1 21.60 -11.44 -3.60
N ALA A 2 21.89 -12.72 -3.78
CA ALA A 2 21.63 -13.48 -5.03
C ALA A 2 21.47 -14.96 -4.73
N GLN A 3 20.44 -15.60 -5.34
CA GLN A 3 20.16 -17.04 -5.13
C GLN A 3 21.21 -17.97 -5.75
N ASP A 4 21.95 -17.49 -6.74
CA ASP A 4 23.00 -18.23 -7.44
C ASP A 4 24.36 -18.23 -6.70
N GLY A 5 24.44 -17.59 -5.53
CA GLY A 5 25.65 -17.46 -4.72
C GLY A 5 26.63 -16.39 -5.17
N SER A 6 26.28 -15.56 -6.17
CA SER A 6 27.12 -14.44 -6.60
C SER A 6 27.06 -13.22 -5.67
N GLY A 7 26.16 -13.22 -4.68
CA GLY A 7 26.01 -12.17 -3.66
C GLY A 7 26.52 -12.59 -2.29
N ASP A 8 26.53 -11.66 -1.33
CA ASP A 8 26.96 -11.89 0.04
C ASP A 8 26.00 -12.80 0.84
N PHE A 9 24.73 -12.91 0.39
CA PHE A 9 23.68 -13.71 1.03
C PHE A 9 22.85 -14.43 -0.01
N PHE A 10 22.33 -15.62 0.34
CA PHE A 10 21.44 -16.43 -0.50
C PHE A 10 19.97 -16.07 -0.35
N THR A 11 19.56 -15.61 0.87
CA THR A 11 18.18 -15.25 1.18
C THR A 11 18.06 -13.78 1.54
N VAL A 12 16.87 -13.20 1.31
CA VAL A 12 16.61 -11.79 1.67
C VAL A 12 16.57 -11.63 3.19
N GLN A 13 16.02 -12.62 3.91
CA GLN A 13 15.94 -12.54 5.37
C GLN A 13 17.32 -12.58 6.02
N GLU A 14 18.27 -13.38 5.50
CA GLU A 14 19.67 -13.35 5.99
C GLU A 14 20.31 -11.98 5.81
N ALA A 15 20.13 -11.36 4.64
CA ALA A 15 20.64 -10.00 4.39
C ALA A 15 20.04 -8.97 5.36
N ILE A 16 18.72 -9.04 5.62
CA ILE A 16 18.05 -8.17 6.60
C ILE A 16 18.61 -8.40 8.00
N ASN A 17 18.78 -9.67 8.40
CA ASN A 17 19.31 -10.02 9.74
C ASN A 17 20.72 -9.50 9.96
N ALA A 18 21.55 -9.46 8.92
CA ALA A 18 22.93 -8.97 8.96
C ALA A 18 23.04 -7.43 9.12
N VAL A 19 21.97 -6.67 8.83
CA VAL A 19 21.97 -5.22 9.06
C VAL A 19 22.09 -4.93 10.55
N PRO A 20 23.01 -4.04 10.98
CA PRO A 20 23.11 -3.65 12.39
C PRO A 20 21.82 -2.99 12.91
N ASP A 21 21.44 -3.31 14.15
CA ASP A 21 20.28 -2.73 14.79
C ASP A 21 20.51 -1.26 15.19
N PHE A 22 19.45 -0.47 15.20
CA PHE A 22 19.39 0.93 15.66
C PHE A 22 20.40 1.88 14.99
N ARG A 23 20.72 1.63 13.73
CA ARG A 23 21.68 2.40 12.95
C ARG A 23 21.09 3.73 12.46
N LYS A 24 21.25 4.80 13.24
CA LYS A 24 20.59 6.10 13.02
C LYS A 24 21.21 6.95 11.91
N ASP A 25 22.54 6.93 11.78
CA ASP A 25 23.27 7.92 10.99
C ASP A 25 23.62 7.46 9.58
N VAL A 26 23.43 6.19 9.27
CA VAL A 26 23.78 5.60 7.98
C VAL A 26 22.66 4.68 7.50
N ARG A 27 22.22 4.90 6.27
CA ARG A 27 21.30 4.01 5.59
C ARG A 27 22.03 2.75 5.10
N THR A 28 21.44 1.59 5.36
CA THR A 28 21.94 0.33 4.81
C THR A 28 21.11 -0.06 3.60
N THR A 29 21.77 -0.33 2.48
CA THR A 29 21.09 -0.74 1.23
C THR A 29 21.37 -2.21 0.95
N ILE A 30 20.31 -2.99 0.77
CA ILE A 30 20.35 -4.37 0.30
C ILE A 30 19.97 -4.39 -1.17
N LEU A 31 20.90 -4.78 -2.04
CA LEU A 31 20.64 -5.02 -3.44
C LEU A 31 20.12 -6.44 -3.62
N ILE A 32 18.96 -6.58 -4.26
CA ILE A 32 18.28 -7.86 -4.51
C ILE A 32 18.37 -8.14 -6.00
N ARG A 33 19.14 -9.17 -6.36
CA ARG A 33 19.28 -9.61 -7.75
C ARG A 33 17.95 -10.16 -8.28
N LYS A 34 17.79 -10.18 -9.60
CA LYS A 34 16.65 -10.81 -10.26
C LYS A 34 16.45 -12.25 -9.75
N GLY A 35 15.21 -12.60 -9.42
CA GLY A 35 14.85 -13.92 -8.92
C GLY A 35 13.53 -13.91 -8.14
N THR A 36 12.98 -15.09 -7.87
CA THR A 36 11.77 -15.27 -7.06
C THR A 36 12.16 -15.84 -5.69
N TYR A 37 12.05 -15.00 -4.67
CA TYR A 37 12.42 -15.29 -3.30
C TYR A 37 11.17 -15.66 -2.51
N LYS A 38 10.93 -16.98 -2.35
CA LYS A 38 9.78 -17.50 -1.60
C LYS A 38 10.11 -17.56 -0.11
N GLU A 39 9.99 -16.41 0.53
CA GLU A 39 10.32 -16.20 1.94
C GLU A 39 9.21 -15.41 2.63
N LYS A 40 8.88 -15.77 3.88
CA LYS A 40 8.08 -14.91 4.75
C LYS A 40 9.02 -13.92 5.41
N LEU A 41 9.04 -12.68 4.90
CA LEU A 41 10.01 -11.68 5.30
C LEU A 41 9.52 -10.83 6.47
N ILE A 42 10.43 -10.54 7.39
CA ILE A 42 10.20 -9.64 8.52
C ILE A 42 11.33 -8.63 8.58
N ILE A 43 11.02 -7.34 8.42
CA ILE A 43 11.95 -6.24 8.65
C ILE A 43 11.61 -5.65 10.03
N PRO A 44 12.33 -6.03 11.10
CA PRO A 44 12.02 -5.62 12.48
C PRO A 44 12.21 -4.13 12.70
N GLU A 45 11.55 -3.60 13.72
CA GLU A 45 11.62 -2.18 14.10
C GLU A 45 13.03 -1.68 14.37
N SER A 46 13.93 -2.58 14.83
CA SER A 46 15.34 -2.25 15.09
C SER A 46 16.16 -1.95 13.83
N LYS A 47 15.69 -2.39 12.63
CA LYS A 47 16.39 -2.20 11.34
C LYS A 47 16.07 -0.85 10.69
N ILE A 48 16.22 0.23 11.46
CA ILE A 48 15.94 1.60 10.98
C ILE A 48 16.85 2.00 9.81
N ASN A 49 16.38 2.89 8.94
CA ASN A 49 17.13 3.39 7.78
C ASN A 49 17.61 2.27 6.82
N ILE A 50 16.76 1.28 6.56
CA ILE A 50 17.06 0.21 5.60
C ILE A 50 16.42 0.51 4.23
N SER A 51 17.16 0.20 3.16
CA SER A 51 16.66 0.23 1.78
C SER A 51 16.76 -1.15 1.14
N LEU A 52 15.71 -1.56 0.44
CA LEU A 52 15.70 -2.72 -0.45
C LEU A 52 15.61 -2.23 -1.89
N ILE A 53 16.63 -2.53 -2.71
CA ILE A 53 16.67 -2.14 -4.11
C ILE A 53 16.71 -3.42 -4.97
N GLY A 54 15.67 -3.61 -5.78
CA GLY A 54 15.56 -4.76 -6.67
C GLY A 54 16.17 -4.50 -8.05
N GLU A 55 16.75 -5.53 -8.64
CA GLU A 55 16.89 -5.60 -10.09
C GLU A 55 15.54 -5.89 -10.73
N ASP A 56 15.37 -5.57 -12.00
CA ASP A 56 14.14 -5.89 -12.73
C ASP A 56 13.86 -7.40 -12.66
N GLY A 57 12.68 -7.78 -12.17
CA GLY A 57 12.30 -9.16 -11.89
C GLY A 57 12.71 -9.68 -10.50
N ALA A 58 13.06 -8.84 -9.55
CA ALA A 58 13.17 -9.20 -8.14
C ALA A 58 11.76 -9.33 -7.51
N ILE A 59 11.39 -10.56 -7.13
CA ILE A 59 10.07 -10.91 -6.60
C ILE A 59 10.21 -11.48 -5.20
N LEU A 60 9.58 -10.84 -4.22
CA LEU A 60 9.47 -11.30 -2.83
C LEU A 60 8.07 -11.88 -2.64
N THR A 61 7.95 -13.19 -2.43
CA THR A 61 6.65 -13.86 -2.42
C THR A 61 6.51 -14.86 -1.27
N TYR A 62 5.30 -15.03 -0.81
CA TYR A 62 4.90 -16.14 0.07
C TYR A 62 3.43 -16.49 -0.19
N ASP A 63 2.96 -17.62 0.37
CA ASP A 63 1.63 -18.17 0.12
C ASP A 63 0.76 -18.26 1.38
N GLY A 64 0.95 -17.35 2.34
CA GLY A 64 0.12 -17.25 3.54
C GLY A 64 -1.26 -16.71 3.21
N PHE A 65 -2.32 -17.25 3.85
CA PHE A 65 -3.68 -16.71 3.79
C PHE A 65 -4.39 -16.89 5.13
N ALA A 66 -5.44 -16.13 5.37
CA ALA A 66 -6.05 -16.02 6.70
C ALA A 66 -6.51 -17.37 7.30
N ASN A 67 -7.06 -18.26 6.47
CA ASN A 67 -7.53 -19.58 6.91
C ASN A 67 -6.45 -20.68 6.86
N LYS A 68 -5.24 -20.38 6.42
CA LYS A 68 -4.10 -21.31 6.47
C LYS A 68 -3.73 -21.55 7.94
N LYS A 69 -3.51 -22.82 8.29
CA LYS A 69 -3.11 -23.18 9.65
C LYS A 69 -1.63 -22.88 9.89
N ASN A 70 -1.32 -22.32 11.04
CA ASN A 70 0.04 -22.22 11.56
C ASN A 70 0.50 -23.57 12.16
N VAL A 71 1.72 -23.62 12.67
CA VAL A 71 2.31 -24.83 13.26
C VAL A 71 1.59 -25.34 14.50
N PHE A 72 0.74 -24.53 15.12
CA PHE A 72 -0.09 -24.87 16.27
C PHE A 72 -1.52 -25.27 15.89
N GLY A 73 -1.85 -25.35 14.59
CA GLY A 73 -3.18 -25.68 14.10
C GLY A 73 -4.19 -24.53 14.13
N GLU A 74 -3.76 -23.29 14.41
CA GLU A 74 -4.60 -22.11 14.46
C GLU A 74 -4.63 -21.41 13.09
N ASN A 75 -5.72 -20.70 12.77
CA ASN A 75 -5.78 -19.86 11.58
C ASN A 75 -4.78 -18.71 11.71
N MET A 76 -4.05 -18.40 10.64
CA MET A 76 -3.10 -17.28 10.61
C MET A 76 -3.79 -15.93 10.78
N GLY A 77 -5.05 -15.80 10.36
CA GLY A 77 -5.75 -14.53 10.27
C GLY A 77 -5.16 -13.60 9.21
N THR A 78 -5.84 -12.50 8.92
CA THR A 78 -5.39 -11.53 7.91
C THR A 78 -3.98 -11.01 8.22
N SER A 79 -3.74 -10.55 9.46
CA SER A 79 -2.43 -10.02 9.86
C SER A 79 -1.31 -11.04 9.84
N GLY A 80 -1.59 -12.33 10.06
CA GLY A 80 -0.60 -13.40 10.03
C GLY A 80 -0.28 -13.90 8.62
N SER A 81 -1.06 -13.51 7.60
CA SER A 81 -0.97 -14.03 6.24
C SER A 81 0.09 -13.36 5.36
N SER A 82 0.68 -12.23 5.81
CA SER A 82 1.55 -11.41 4.96
C SER A 82 2.80 -12.13 4.49
N SER A 83 3.17 -11.85 3.24
CA SER A 83 4.46 -12.29 2.68
C SER A 83 5.62 -11.44 3.23
N CYS A 84 5.42 -10.14 3.37
CA CYS A 84 6.45 -9.22 3.88
C CYS A 84 5.87 -8.33 4.97
N TYR A 85 6.58 -8.22 6.10
CA TYR A 85 6.24 -7.36 7.23
C TYR A 85 7.29 -6.26 7.39
N ILE A 86 6.86 -5.00 7.37
CA ILE A 86 7.73 -3.83 7.49
C ILE A 86 7.37 -3.09 8.78
N TYR A 87 8.20 -3.25 9.79
CA TYR A 87 8.13 -2.56 11.08
C TYR A 87 9.21 -1.48 11.23
N ALA A 88 10.24 -1.53 10.39
CA ALA A 88 11.37 -0.62 10.43
C ALA A 88 11.01 0.80 9.96
N PRO A 89 11.14 1.84 10.79
CA PRO A 89 10.93 3.22 10.35
C PRO A 89 12.02 3.66 9.36
N ASP A 90 11.69 4.69 8.57
CA ASP A 90 12.56 5.22 7.52
C ASP A 90 12.93 4.17 6.46
N PHE A 91 12.00 3.24 6.19
CA PHE A 91 12.17 2.20 5.19
C PHE A 91 12.00 2.75 3.77
N TYR A 92 12.84 2.26 2.86
CA TYR A 92 12.74 2.54 1.42
C TYR A 92 12.77 1.25 0.62
N ALA A 93 11.93 1.15 -0.41
CA ALA A 93 12.04 0.08 -1.41
C ALA A 93 11.87 0.62 -2.82
N GLU A 94 12.64 0.09 -3.76
CA GLU A 94 12.57 0.46 -5.17
C GLU A 94 12.71 -0.78 -6.07
N ASN A 95 11.92 -0.82 -7.15
CA ASN A 95 11.97 -1.86 -8.20
C ASN A 95 11.73 -3.27 -7.68
N ILE A 96 10.88 -3.45 -6.66
CA ILE A 96 10.60 -4.76 -6.06
C ILE A 96 9.13 -5.13 -6.30
N THR A 97 8.90 -6.40 -6.61
CA THR A 97 7.57 -7.01 -6.57
C THR A 97 7.36 -7.67 -5.21
N PHE A 98 6.36 -7.21 -4.47
CA PHE A 98 5.82 -7.86 -3.27
C PHE A 98 4.57 -8.64 -3.68
N GLU A 99 4.58 -9.94 -3.52
CA GLU A 99 3.50 -10.81 -3.96
C GLU A 99 2.97 -11.69 -2.82
N ASN A 100 1.67 -11.92 -2.81
CA ASN A 100 1.10 -13.07 -2.13
C ASN A 100 0.58 -14.07 -3.17
N SER A 101 1.24 -15.21 -3.25
CA SER A 101 1.00 -16.24 -4.27
C SER A 101 -0.03 -17.30 -3.86
N SER A 102 -0.81 -17.08 -2.79
CA SER A 102 -1.85 -18.02 -2.36
C SER A 102 -3.05 -18.13 -3.30
N GLY A 103 -3.22 -17.16 -4.20
CA GLY A 103 -4.37 -17.11 -5.11
C GLY A 103 -5.63 -16.52 -4.45
N PRO A 104 -6.82 -16.69 -5.07
CA PRO A 104 -8.08 -16.08 -4.63
C PRO A 104 -8.75 -16.91 -3.50
N VAL A 105 -8.07 -17.07 -2.37
CA VAL A 105 -8.47 -17.93 -1.23
C VAL A 105 -9.02 -17.16 -0.03
N GLY A 106 -9.39 -15.89 -0.21
CA GLY A 106 -9.78 -14.96 0.85
C GLY A 106 -8.66 -13.99 1.19
N GLN A 107 -8.62 -13.49 2.43
CA GLN A 107 -7.64 -12.49 2.86
C GLN A 107 -6.22 -13.06 2.81
N ALA A 108 -5.35 -12.40 2.04
CA ALA A 108 -3.97 -12.83 1.81
C ALA A 108 -3.09 -11.62 1.48
N VAL A 109 -2.33 -11.18 2.46
CA VAL A 109 -1.56 -9.93 2.41
C VAL A 109 -0.23 -10.15 1.69
N ALA A 110 0.08 -9.33 0.69
CA ALA A 110 1.40 -9.31 0.06
C ALA A 110 2.40 -8.50 0.90
N CYS A 111 1.98 -7.32 1.37
CA CYS A 111 2.84 -6.46 2.18
C CYS A 111 2.05 -5.82 3.34
N PHE A 112 2.53 -6.06 4.56
CA PHE A 112 2.04 -5.46 5.80
C PHE A 112 3.00 -4.36 6.23
N VAL A 113 2.54 -3.11 6.25
CA VAL A 113 3.38 -1.94 6.55
C VAL A 113 2.90 -1.26 7.82
N SER A 114 3.65 -1.38 8.90
CA SER A 114 3.35 -0.77 10.20
C SER A 114 4.27 0.39 10.56
N ALA A 115 5.40 0.50 9.88
CA ALA A 115 6.40 1.52 10.14
C ALA A 115 5.97 2.93 9.74
N ASP A 116 6.55 3.94 10.39
CA ASP A 116 6.41 5.34 9.98
C ASP A 116 7.51 5.76 8.99
N ARG A 117 7.22 6.74 8.14
CA ARG A 117 8.09 7.28 7.09
C ARG A 117 8.60 6.19 6.12
N VAL A 118 7.63 5.47 5.53
CA VAL A 118 7.90 4.41 4.56
C VAL A 118 7.70 4.94 3.14
N TYR A 119 8.67 4.66 2.26
CA TYR A 119 8.59 5.08 0.86
C TYR A 119 8.83 3.91 -0.09
N PHE A 120 7.86 3.65 -0.97
CA PHE A 120 7.96 2.70 -2.07
C PHE A 120 7.98 3.43 -3.41
N LYS A 121 8.98 3.15 -4.24
CA LYS A 121 9.10 3.71 -5.58
C LYS A 121 9.19 2.61 -6.63
N ASN A 122 8.39 2.73 -7.69
CA ASN A 122 8.36 1.77 -8.79
C ASN A 122 8.25 0.30 -8.32
N CYS A 123 7.50 0.07 -7.23
CA CYS A 123 7.25 -1.26 -6.67
C CYS A 123 5.93 -1.84 -7.20
N ARG A 124 5.79 -3.15 -7.13
CA ARG A 124 4.56 -3.86 -7.49
C ARG A 124 4.02 -4.59 -6.26
N PHE A 125 2.71 -4.52 -6.04
CA PHE A 125 2.01 -5.25 -4.98
C PHE A 125 0.97 -6.15 -5.63
N LEU A 126 1.23 -7.45 -5.62
CA LEU A 126 0.43 -8.44 -6.36
C LEU A 126 -0.31 -9.36 -5.38
N GLY A 127 -1.63 -9.46 -5.56
CA GLY A 127 -2.47 -10.31 -4.72
C GLY A 127 -3.91 -10.37 -5.21
N PHE A 128 -4.81 -10.66 -4.29
CA PHE A 128 -6.25 -10.72 -4.50
C PHE A 128 -6.98 -9.91 -3.43
N GLN A 129 -7.66 -10.54 -2.47
CA GLN A 129 -8.27 -9.84 -1.36
C GLN A 129 -7.20 -9.43 -0.34
N ASP A 130 -7.24 -8.17 0.12
CA ASP A 130 -6.36 -7.64 1.18
C ASP A 130 -4.87 -7.58 0.80
N THR A 131 -4.52 -7.20 -0.44
CA THR A 131 -3.15 -7.22 -0.97
C THR A 131 -2.17 -6.35 -0.18
N LEU A 132 -2.51 -5.07 0.05
CA LEU A 132 -1.65 -4.10 0.73
C LEU A 132 -2.28 -3.62 2.04
N TYR A 133 -1.68 -4.00 3.15
CA TYR A 133 -2.12 -3.64 4.49
C TYR A 133 -1.30 -2.49 5.05
N THR A 134 -1.86 -1.29 4.99
CA THR A 134 -1.25 -0.08 5.54
C THR A 134 -1.63 0.05 7.02
N TYR A 135 -0.94 -0.71 7.87
CA TYR A 135 -1.22 -0.83 9.30
C TYR A 135 -0.65 0.36 10.09
N SER A 136 -1.08 0.52 11.35
CA SER A 136 -0.65 1.54 12.30
C SER A 136 -1.22 2.95 12.06
N LYS A 137 -1.71 3.50 13.14
CA LYS A 137 -2.35 4.83 13.20
C LYS A 137 -1.35 5.98 13.08
N GLN A 138 -0.11 5.79 13.49
CA GLN A 138 0.98 6.77 13.41
C GLN A 138 1.76 6.68 12.10
N SER A 139 1.57 5.62 11.32
CA SER A 139 2.31 5.38 10.09
C SER A 139 1.94 6.38 9.00
N ARG A 140 2.97 6.94 8.37
CA ARG A 140 2.90 7.73 7.14
C ARG A 140 3.64 6.97 6.05
N GLN A 141 2.96 6.77 4.92
CA GLN A 141 3.44 5.93 3.83
C GLN A 141 3.30 6.66 2.50
N TYR A 142 4.32 6.58 1.66
CA TYR A 142 4.35 7.17 0.34
C TYR A 142 4.63 6.12 -0.72
N TYR A 143 3.76 6.03 -1.69
CA TYR A 143 3.84 5.12 -2.83
C TYR A 143 3.92 5.93 -4.11
N GLU A 144 5.03 5.85 -4.84
CA GLU A 144 5.27 6.59 -6.06
C GLU A 144 5.50 5.64 -7.22
N ASP A 145 4.80 5.88 -8.33
CA ASP A 145 4.90 5.11 -9.57
C ASP A 145 4.73 3.59 -9.36
N CYS A 146 3.96 3.19 -8.33
CA CYS A 146 3.74 1.79 -7.98
C CYS A 146 2.60 1.17 -8.77
N TYR A 147 2.66 -0.15 -8.97
CA TYR A 147 1.56 -0.96 -9.47
C TYR A 147 0.94 -1.77 -8.33
N ILE A 148 -0.37 -1.67 -8.14
CA ILE A 148 -1.09 -2.35 -7.05
C ILE A 148 -2.30 -3.04 -7.63
N GLU A 149 -2.43 -4.36 -7.44
CA GLU A 149 -3.56 -5.13 -7.92
C GLU A 149 -4.26 -5.93 -6.83
N GLY A 150 -5.54 -6.19 -7.05
CA GLY A 150 -6.31 -7.05 -6.16
C GLY A 150 -7.79 -7.15 -6.53
N THR A 151 -8.59 -7.62 -5.57
CA THR A 151 -10.03 -7.82 -5.79
C THR A 151 -10.87 -7.05 -4.77
N VAL A 152 -10.89 -7.47 -3.52
CA VAL A 152 -11.70 -6.89 -2.45
C VAL A 152 -10.77 -6.26 -1.42
N ASP A 153 -11.02 -4.96 -1.10
CA ASP A 153 -10.29 -4.24 -0.04
C ASP A 153 -8.76 -4.29 -0.20
N PHE A 154 -8.28 -4.30 -1.45
CA PHE A 154 -6.89 -4.63 -1.71
C PHE A 154 -5.88 -3.55 -1.30
N ILE A 155 -6.35 -2.39 -0.85
CA ILE A 155 -5.59 -1.37 -0.12
C ILE A 155 -6.38 -1.04 1.14
N PHE A 156 -5.91 -1.44 2.32
CA PHE A 156 -6.69 -1.31 3.54
C PHE A 156 -5.82 -1.01 4.77
N GLY A 157 -6.42 -0.44 5.82
CA GLY A 157 -5.75 -0.16 7.09
C GLY A 157 -5.96 1.24 7.64
N TRP A 158 -5.07 1.69 8.54
CA TRP A 158 -5.26 2.90 9.37
C TRP A 158 -4.33 4.05 9.05
N SER A 159 -3.27 3.83 8.26
CA SER A 159 -2.22 4.82 8.08
C SER A 159 -2.68 6.06 7.31
N THR A 160 -1.91 7.14 7.38
CA THR A 160 -1.91 8.17 6.36
C THR A 160 -1.07 7.67 5.20
N ALA A 161 -1.69 7.37 4.07
CA ALA A 161 -0.99 6.84 2.90
C ALA A 161 -1.27 7.70 1.66
N VAL A 162 -0.20 8.09 0.98
CA VAL A 162 -0.24 8.83 -0.28
C VAL A 162 0.19 7.91 -1.41
N PHE A 163 -0.65 7.83 -2.43
CA PHE A 163 -0.40 7.11 -3.68
C PHE A 163 -0.26 8.12 -4.80
N ASN A 164 0.93 8.28 -5.34
CA ASN A 164 1.25 9.28 -6.36
C ASN A 164 1.61 8.61 -7.68
N ARG A 165 0.87 8.90 -8.73
CA ARG A 165 1.04 8.33 -10.08
C ARG A 165 1.04 6.79 -10.11
N CYS A 166 0.31 6.18 -9.19
CA CYS A 166 0.21 4.72 -9.12
C CYS A 166 -0.78 4.16 -10.14
N HIS A 167 -0.49 2.96 -10.62
CA HIS A 167 -1.42 2.17 -11.41
C HIS A 167 -2.14 1.18 -10.48
N ILE A 168 -3.43 1.38 -10.29
CA ILE A 168 -4.30 0.58 -9.42
C ILE A 168 -5.16 -0.32 -10.30
N HIS A 169 -5.07 -1.64 -10.13
CA HIS A 169 -5.70 -2.60 -11.04
C HIS A 169 -6.64 -3.55 -10.32
N SER A 170 -7.91 -3.55 -10.71
CA SER A 170 -8.94 -4.44 -10.16
C SER A 170 -9.04 -5.72 -10.97
N LYS A 171 -8.81 -6.88 -10.34
CA LYS A 171 -8.85 -8.19 -10.99
C LYS A 171 -10.25 -8.78 -11.06
N ARG A 172 -11.18 -8.34 -10.21
CA ARG A 172 -12.60 -8.74 -10.16
C ARG A 172 -13.46 -7.62 -9.59
N ASP A 173 -14.77 -7.80 -9.63
CA ASP A 173 -15.71 -6.94 -8.90
C ASP A 173 -15.34 -6.86 -7.41
N GLY A 174 -15.45 -5.67 -6.82
CA GLY A 174 -15.07 -5.48 -5.42
C GLY A 174 -14.84 -4.03 -5.02
N TYR A 175 -13.82 -3.82 -4.22
CA TYR A 175 -13.53 -2.52 -3.61
C TYR A 175 -12.03 -2.24 -3.70
N VAL A 176 -11.66 -1.07 -4.20
CA VAL A 176 -10.24 -0.67 -4.27
C VAL A 176 -9.69 -0.51 -2.87
N THR A 177 -10.39 0.24 -2.01
CA THR A 177 -9.88 0.55 -0.67
C THR A 177 -10.87 0.24 0.44
N ALA A 178 -10.33 -0.10 1.63
CA ALA A 178 -11.05 -0.20 2.89
C ALA A 178 -10.30 0.52 4.02
N PRO A 179 -10.34 1.85 4.06
CA PRO A 179 -9.66 2.62 5.10
C PRO A 179 -10.33 2.45 6.46
N SER A 180 -9.54 2.61 7.52
CA SER A 180 -9.92 2.49 8.93
C SER A 180 -9.44 3.71 9.73
N THR A 181 -9.42 4.87 9.09
CA THR A 181 -8.93 6.12 9.70
C THR A 181 -9.60 6.38 11.03
N ASP A 182 -8.83 6.75 12.04
CA ASP A 182 -9.36 7.05 13.37
C ASP A 182 -10.07 8.41 13.41
N LYS A 183 -10.98 8.53 14.36
CA LYS A 183 -11.66 9.81 14.69
C LYS A 183 -10.62 10.90 14.99
N GLY A 184 -10.77 12.06 14.34
CA GLY A 184 -9.91 13.22 14.54
C GLY A 184 -8.61 13.20 13.77
N LYS A 185 -8.27 12.13 13.06
CA LYS A 185 -7.12 12.10 12.15
C LYS A 185 -7.39 12.98 10.94
N LYS A 186 -6.43 13.83 10.57
CA LYS A 186 -6.60 14.81 9.50
C LYS A 186 -6.65 14.17 8.12
N TYR A 187 -5.83 13.15 7.86
CA TYR A 187 -5.73 12.47 6.58
C TYR A 187 -5.75 10.96 6.73
N GLY A 188 -6.43 10.27 5.80
CA GLY A 188 -6.37 8.83 5.56
C GLY A 188 -5.61 8.55 4.26
N TYR A 189 -6.29 7.97 3.26
CA TYR A 189 -5.71 7.68 1.96
C TYR A 189 -5.91 8.84 0.99
N VAL A 190 -4.84 9.22 0.28
CA VAL A 190 -4.90 10.24 -0.75
C VAL A 190 -4.20 9.74 -2.02
N PHE A 191 -4.94 9.70 -3.11
CA PHE A 191 -4.49 9.27 -4.43
C PHE A 191 -4.31 10.49 -5.33
N TYR A 192 -3.13 10.66 -5.89
CA TYR A 192 -2.80 11.75 -6.83
C TYR A 192 -2.44 11.17 -8.19
N ASP A 193 -3.09 11.69 -9.23
CA ASP A 193 -2.76 11.38 -10.62
C ASP A 193 -2.66 9.87 -10.92
N CYS A 194 -3.39 9.06 -10.14
CA CYS A 194 -3.41 7.61 -10.29
C CYS A 194 -4.29 7.18 -11.44
N ARG A 195 -3.96 6.04 -12.05
CA ARG A 195 -4.75 5.40 -13.08
C ARG A 195 -5.40 4.14 -12.53
N LEU A 196 -6.74 4.07 -12.60
CA LEU A 196 -7.51 2.91 -12.18
C LEU A 196 -7.98 2.12 -13.39
N THR A 197 -7.57 0.85 -13.49
CA THR A 197 -7.92 -0.08 -14.58
C THR A 197 -8.46 -1.37 -14.00
N ALA A 198 -8.96 -2.24 -14.87
CA ALA A 198 -9.45 -3.54 -14.44
C ALA A 198 -9.30 -4.61 -15.52
N GLU A 199 -9.33 -5.87 -15.07
CA GLU A 199 -9.59 -7.02 -15.96
C GLU A 199 -10.98 -6.93 -16.58
N PRO A 200 -11.20 -7.51 -17.77
CA PRO A 200 -12.49 -7.44 -18.46
C PRO A 200 -13.69 -7.90 -17.62
N GLU A 201 -13.48 -8.84 -16.70
CA GLU A 201 -14.50 -9.40 -15.81
C GLU A 201 -14.87 -8.48 -14.65
N ALA A 202 -14.01 -7.54 -14.30
CA ALA A 202 -14.25 -6.59 -13.23
C ALA A 202 -15.04 -5.39 -13.78
N THR A 203 -16.33 -5.38 -13.56
CA THR A 203 -17.28 -4.38 -14.12
C THR A 203 -17.99 -3.55 -13.05
N LYS A 204 -17.90 -3.97 -11.76
CA LYS A 204 -18.62 -3.35 -10.65
C LYS A 204 -17.66 -3.14 -9.47
N VAL A 205 -16.86 -2.08 -9.55
CA VAL A 205 -15.85 -1.76 -8.53
C VAL A 205 -16.21 -0.44 -7.85
N TYR A 206 -16.10 -0.42 -6.53
CA TYR A 206 -16.20 0.78 -5.72
C TYR A 206 -14.80 1.35 -5.44
N LEU A 207 -14.68 2.67 -5.37
CA LEU A 207 -13.45 3.35 -4.97
C LEU A 207 -13.07 3.03 -3.51
N SER A 208 -14.08 2.98 -2.63
CA SER A 208 -13.87 2.69 -1.22
C SER A 208 -15.11 2.19 -0.52
N ARG A 209 -14.88 1.43 0.58
CA ARG A 209 -15.86 1.18 1.63
C ARG A 209 -15.22 1.34 3.01
N PRO A 210 -15.95 1.81 4.05
CA PRO A 210 -15.35 2.14 5.35
C PRO A 210 -15.23 0.90 6.23
N TRP A 211 -14.03 0.37 6.41
CA TRP A 211 -13.81 -0.74 7.36
C TRP A 211 -14.16 -0.33 8.80
N ARG A 212 -13.91 0.93 9.16
CA ARG A 212 -14.32 1.54 10.43
C ARG A 212 -15.02 2.88 10.20
N PRO A 213 -15.80 3.39 11.16
CA PRO A 213 -16.26 4.78 11.15
C PRO A 213 -15.08 5.74 10.99
N TYR A 214 -15.32 6.93 10.41
CA TYR A 214 -14.32 7.96 10.11
C TYR A 214 -13.30 7.61 9.01
N ALA A 215 -13.51 6.53 8.27
CA ALA A 215 -12.70 6.17 7.12
C ALA A 215 -12.56 7.34 6.13
N GLN A 216 -11.35 7.56 5.61
CA GLN A 216 -11.06 8.66 4.68
C GLN A 216 -10.34 8.14 3.43
N ALA A 217 -10.85 8.53 2.26
CA ALA A 217 -10.19 8.31 0.97
C ALA A 217 -10.48 9.47 0.03
N VAL A 218 -9.45 10.02 -0.60
CA VAL A 218 -9.53 11.16 -1.50
C VAL A 218 -8.81 10.82 -2.80
N PHE A 219 -9.49 10.99 -3.93
CA PHE A 219 -8.92 10.77 -5.27
C PHE A 219 -8.80 12.11 -5.99
N ILE A 220 -7.57 12.51 -6.32
CA ILE A 220 -7.22 13.80 -6.89
C ILE A 220 -6.67 13.60 -8.29
N ARG A 221 -7.33 14.14 -9.31
CA ARG A 221 -6.98 14.07 -10.73
C ARG A 221 -6.73 12.65 -11.24
N CYS A 222 -7.43 11.67 -10.65
CA CYS A 222 -7.28 10.28 -11.05
C CYS A 222 -8.00 9.97 -12.37
N GLU A 223 -7.43 9.05 -13.14
CA GLU A 223 -8.08 8.48 -14.33
C GLU A 223 -8.84 7.22 -13.92
N LEU A 224 -10.16 7.28 -13.96
CA LEU A 224 -11.05 6.22 -13.51
C LEU A 224 -11.62 5.45 -14.71
N GLY A 225 -11.29 4.16 -14.82
CA GLY A 225 -11.79 3.29 -15.87
C GLY A 225 -13.30 2.98 -15.71
N LYS A 226 -13.93 2.51 -16.77
CA LYS A 226 -15.39 2.21 -16.85
C LYS A 226 -15.91 1.23 -15.82
N HIS A 227 -15.02 0.43 -15.20
CA HIS A 227 -15.35 -0.54 -14.15
C HIS A 227 -15.78 0.11 -12.83
N ILE A 228 -15.42 1.40 -12.62
CA ILE A 228 -15.84 2.13 -11.43
C ILE A 228 -17.33 2.46 -11.51
N LEU A 229 -18.09 1.95 -10.56
CA LEU A 229 -19.53 2.18 -10.48
C LEU A 229 -19.85 3.67 -10.41
N PRO A 230 -20.95 4.14 -11.04
CA PRO A 230 -21.36 5.56 -10.98
C PRO A 230 -21.51 6.08 -9.54
N ILE A 231 -22.03 5.27 -8.62
CA ILE A 231 -22.15 5.63 -7.20
C ILE A 231 -20.80 5.78 -6.50
N GLY A 232 -19.75 5.14 -7.00
CA GLY A 232 -18.35 5.25 -6.57
C GLY A 232 -18.01 4.74 -5.17
N TRP A 233 -18.89 4.96 -4.20
CA TRP A 233 -18.62 4.75 -2.78
C TRP A 233 -19.66 3.83 -2.14
N ASN A 234 -19.24 3.04 -1.17
CA ASN A 234 -20.10 2.11 -0.43
C ASN A 234 -20.04 2.43 1.07
N ASN A 235 -21.11 2.20 1.81
CA ASN A 235 -21.20 2.47 3.24
C ASN A 235 -20.99 1.23 4.13
N TRP A 236 -20.57 0.10 3.55
CA TRP A 236 -20.43 -1.20 4.22
C TRP A 236 -21.75 -1.75 4.77
N GLY A 237 -22.88 -1.42 4.16
CA GLY A 237 -24.21 -1.79 4.67
C GLY A 237 -24.59 -1.09 5.99
N LYS A 238 -23.88 -0.03 6.39
CA LYS A 238 -24.05 0.69 7.65
C LYS A 238 -24.32 2.16 7.39
N LYS A 239 -25.56 2.57 7.49
CA LYS A 239 -25.99 3.94 7.22
C LYS A 239 -25.35 4.98 8.16
N GLU A 240 -24.99 4.58 9.38
CA GLU A 240 -24.30 5.44 10.34
C GLU A 240 -22.90 5.86 9.85
N ASN A 241 -22.23 5.07 9.03
CA ASN A 241 -20.92 5.39 8.44
C ASN A 241 -21.01 6.62 7.53
N GLU A 242 -22.15 6.83 6.84
CA GLU A 242 -22.34 7.96 5.93
C GLU A 242 -22.18 9.33 6.61
N LYS A 243 -22.37 9.38 7.94
CA LYS A 243 -22.25 10.60 8.74
C LYS A 243 -20.81 10.90 9.19
N THR A 244 -19.91 9.92 9.08
CA THR A 244 -18.59 10.00 9.68
C THR A 244 -17.45 9.83 8.69
N VAL A 245 -17.67 9.20 7.55
CA VAL A 245 -16.65 9.02 6.50
C VAL A 245 -16.32 10.35 5.83
N PHE A 246 -15.08 10.45 5.35
CA PHE A 246 -14.66 11.52 4.46
C PHE A 246 -14.21 10.93 3.13
N TYR A 247 -15.12 10.87 2.18
CA TYR A 247 -14.87 10.41 0.82
C TYR A 247 -14.98 11.57 -0.15
N ALA A 248 -13.93 11.78 -0.94
CA ALA A 248 -13.89 12.93 -1.83
C ALA A 248 -13.16 12.64 -3.15
N GLU A 249 -13.50 13.40 -4.16
CA GLU A 249 -12.80 13.47 -5.43
C GLU A 249 -12.49 14.92 -5.80
N TYR A 250 -11.42 15.11 -6.58
CA TYR A 250 -11.08 16.39 -7.21
C TYR A 250 -10.61 16.15 -8.64
N GLU A 251 -11.35 16.69 -9.61
CA GLU A 251 -11.02 16.65 -11.04
C GLU A 251 -10.66 15.24 -11.57
N SER A 252 -11.27 14.19 -11.03
CA SER A 252 -11.13 12.85 -11.60
C SER A 252 -11.73 12.81 -13.00
N ARG A 253 -11.11 12.03 -13.90
CA ARG A 253 -11.48 11.93 -15.32
C ARG A 253 -11.62 10.47 -15.76
N GLY A 254 -12.05 10.23 -17.00
CA GLY A 254 -12.29 8.91 -17.57
C GLY A 254 -13.73 8.45 -17.46
N GLU A 255 -14.04 7.29 -18.05
CA GLU A 255 -15.43 6.78 -18.17
C GLU A 255 -16.07 6.47 -16.81
N GLY A 256 -15.27 6.12 -15.80
CA GLY A 256 -15.72 5.88 -14.42
C GLY A 256 -15.89 7.15 -13.58
N ALA A 257 -15.49 8.32 -14.08
CA ALA A 257 -15.63 9.59 -13.37
C ALA A 257 -17.05 10.16 -13.60
N ASN A 258 -17.93 9.96 -12.62
CA ASN A 258 -19.31 10.45 -12.69
C ASN A 258 -19.69 11.25 -11.43
N PRO A 259 -19.23 12.50 -11.26
CA PRO A 259 -19.44 13.29 -10.05
C PRO A 259 -20.91 13.52 -9.69
N LYS A 260 -21.82 13.52 -10.71
CA LYS A 260 -23.26 13.73 -10.48
C LYS A 260 -23.98 12.49 -9.93
N ALA A 261 -23.44 11.31 -10.15
CA ALA A 261 -24.05 10.05 -9.72
C ALA A 261 -23.37 9.45 -8.48
N ARG A 262 -22.38 10.14 -7.89
CA ARG A 262 -21.69 9.69 -6.68
C ARG A 262 -22.63 9.62 -5.47
N ALA A 263 -22.32 8.74 -4.55
CA ALA A 263 -23.07 8.60 -3.30
C ALA A 263 -23.19 9.95 -2.57
N ALA A 264 -24.37 10.25 -2.06
CA ALA A 264 -24.69 11.55 -1.45
C ALA A 264 -23.83 11.91 -0.23
N PHE A 265 -23.20 10.92 0.40
CA PHE A 265 -22.27 11.10 1.53
C PHE A 265 -20.82 11.35 1.10
N SER A 266 -20.55 11.40 -0.20
CA SER A 266 -19.24 11.81 -0.73
C SER A 266 -19.29 13.23 -1.28
N GLN A 267 -18.14 13.82 -1.54
CA GLN A 267 -18.06 15.20 -1.98
C GLN A 267 -17.05 15.42 -3.12
N GLN A 268 -17.28 16.49 -3.87
CA GLN A 268 -16.31 17.02 -4.81
C GLN A 268 -15.58 18.18 -4.13
N LEU A 269 -14.25 18.10 -4.01
CA LEU A 269 -13.47 19.19 -3.42
C LEU A 269 -13.49 20.41 -4.36
N LYS A 270 -13.52 21.60 -3.77
CA LYS A 270 -13.51 22.86 -4.53
C LYS A 270 -12.10 23.37 -4.84
N ASN A 271 -11.11 22.95 -4.05
CA ASN A 271 -9.70 23.28 -4.19
C ASN A 271 -8.85 22.23 -3.47
N LEU A 272 -7.54 22.33 -3.60
CA LEU A 272 -6.58 21.40 -2.98
C LEU A 272 -5.82 22.01 -1.79
N GLN A 273 -6.28 23.11 -1.23
CA GLN A 273 -5.63 23.71 -0.06
C GLN A 273 -5.51 22.68 1.08
N GLY A 274 -4.28 22.44 1.54
CA GLY A 274 -3.97 21.46 2.57
C GLY A 274 -3.84 20.02 2.05
N TYR A 275 -3.98 19.80 0.74
CA TYR A 275 -3.77 18.51 0.10
C TYR A 275 -2.46 18.46 -0.73
N GLU A 276 -1.51 19.32 -0.47
CA GLU A 276 -0.15 19.15 -1.01
C GLU A 276 0.47 17.88 -0.39
N ILE A 277 1.15 17.04 -1.18
CA ILE A 277 1.77 15.78 -0.71
C ILE A 277 2.64 16.03 0.53
N THR A 278 3.43 17.11 0.48
CA THR A 278 4.28 17.54 1.58
C THR A 278 3.49 17.92 2.84
N THR A 279 2.30 18.50 2.69
CA THR A 279 1.42 18.84 3.82
C THR A 279 0.76 17.60 4.41
N VAL A 280 0.31 16.67 3.54
CA VAL A 280 -0.36 15.43 3.98
C VAL A 280 0.57 14.55 4.79
N LEU A 281 1.85 14.48 4.40
CA LEU A 281 2.85 13.60 5.01
C LEU A 281 3.76 14.27 6.05
N ALA A 282 3.71 15.61 6.18
CA ALA A 282 4.63 16.35 7.04
C ALA A 282 4.71 15.82 8.49
N GLY A 283 3.56 15.50 9.09
CA GLY A 283 3.52 15.24 10.53
C GLY A 283 4.07 16.43 11.33
N GLU A 284 4.60 16.17 12.51
CA GLU A 284 5.27 17.16 13.36
C GLU A 284 6.76 17.33 13.01
N ASP A 285 7.36 16.33 12.37
CA ASP A 285 8.77 16.25 12.00
C ASP A 285 9.08 16.80 10.59
N GLY A 286 8.06 17.21 9.84
CA GLY A 286 8.21 17.79 8.51
C GLY A 286 8.66 16.79 7.44
N TRP A 287 8.35 15.49 7.59
CA TRP A 287 8.77 14.47 6.63
C TRP A 287 8.32 14.77 5.20
N ASN A 288 9.27 14.79 4.28
CA ASN A 288 9.05 15.12 2.87
C ASN A 288 9.73 14.09 1.96
N PRO A 289 9.05 12.97 1.64
CA PRO A 289 9.62 11.92 0.79
C PRO A 289 9.96 12.39 -0.62
N VAL A 290 9.29 13.42 -1.14
CA VAL A 290 9.55 13.97 -2.48
C VAL A 290 10.92 14.63 -2.55
N ALA A 291 11.31 15.39 -1.51
CA ALA A 291 12.63 16.01 -1.43
C ALA A 291 13.73 15.02 -1.04
N ASP A 292 13.39 14.01 -0.23
CA ASP A 292 14.35 13.05 0.30
C ASP A 292 14.65 11.91 -0.69
N GLY A 293 13.75 11.62 -1.64
CA GLY A 293 13.88 10.50 -2.58
C GLY A 293 15.22 10.45 -3.33
N ASN A 294 15.79 11.60 -3.68
CA ASN A 294 17.09 11.68 -4.33
C ASN A 294 18.29 11.37 -3.39
N LYS A 295 18.09 11.45 -2.06
CA LYS A 295 19.13 11.16 -1.07
C LYS A 295 19.18 9.70 -0.66
N LEU A 296 18.07 8.95 -0.90
CA LEU A 296 17.88 7.57 -0.45
C LEU A 296 18.65 6.54 -1.31
N ILE A 297 19.21 6.93 -2.45
CA ILE A 297 19.84 6.05 -3.44
C ILE A 297 21.37 6.17 -3.45
N THR A 298 22.01 6.76 -2.46
CA THR A 298 23.47 6.85 -2.43
C THR A 298 24.09 5.47 -2.19
N VAL A 299 24.17 4.67 -3.23
CA VAL A 299 25.01 3.46 -3.24
C VAL A 299 26.47 3.93 -3.41
N LYS A 300 27.24 3.99 -2.35
CA LYS A 300 28.70 4.00 -2.51
C LYS A 300 29.09 2.63 -3.05
N ARG A 301 29.48 2.61 -4.33
CA ARG A 301 30.13 1.45 -4.97
C ARG A 301 31.47 1.18 -4.32
#